data_effdb8be903f1d899b030179d234400b
#
_entry.id   effdb8be903f1d899b030179d234400b
#
_cell.length_a   1.000
_cell.length_b   1.000
_cell.length_c   1.000
_cell.angle_alpha   90.00
_cell.angle_beta   90.00
_cell.angle_gamma   90.00
#
_symmetry.space_group_name_H-M   'P 1'
#
loop_
_entity.id
_entity.type
_entity.pdbx_description
1 polymer ?
#
loop_
_entity_poly.entity_id
_entity_poly.type
_entity_poly.pdbx_seq_one_letter_code
_entity_poly.pdbx_strand_id
1 'polypeptide(L)'
;MIFENRSDAAMKLAKTMKTQSFLDPIVLGIPHGGIVTAAVLAKELNADFDVVLSRKIGAPNQQEFALGAISEDGQVFLNPALRESQIDLKEYLENEKKEQLIEIKRREKLIRAILPQSAVAGRSVIVADDGIATGATMIAALQCLR
;
A
#
# COMPACT_ATOMS: atom_id res chain seq x y z
N MET A 1 -4.44 19.97 -12.15
CA MET A 1 -5.26 18.94 -12.86
C MET A 1 -6.32 18.44 -11.91
N ILE A 2 -7.55 18.44 -12.33
CA ILE A 2 -8.69 17.98 -11.53
C ILE A 2 -9.14 16.63 -12.11
N PHE A 3 -9.37 15.66 -11.24
CA PHE A 3 -9.93 14.36 -11.60
C PHE A 3 -11.40 14.31 -11.18
N GLU A 4 -12.25 13.72 -12.00
CA GLU A 4 -13.67 13.54 -11.68
C GLU A 4 -13.86 12.50 -10.57
N ASN A 5 -13.07 11.45 -10.60
CA ASN A 5 -13.07 10.35 -9.64
C ASN A 5 -11.78 9.52 -9.75
N ARG A 6 -11.67 8.49 -8.90
CA ARG A 6 -10.50 7.59 -8.89
C ARG A 6 -10.28 6.88 -10.22
N SER A 7 -11.34 6.50 -10.92
CA SER A 7 -11.24 5.82 -12.21
C SER A 7 -10.70 6.75 -13.29
N ASP A 8 -11.15 8.00 -13.33
CA ASP A 8 -10.63 9.03 -14.26
C ASP A 8 -9.13 9.28 -14.01
N ALA A 9 -8.74 9.41 -12.75
CA ALA A 9 -7.33 9.57 -12.38
C ALA A 9 -6.49 8.36 -12.84
N ALA A 10 -6.97 7.15 -12.61
CA ALA A 10 -6.29 5.92 -13.01
C ALA A 10 -6.18 5.78 -14.53
N MET A 11 -7.22 6.13 -15.30
CA MET A 11 -7.17 6.12 -16.76
C MET A 11 -6.15 7.13 -17.32
N LYS A 12 -6.07 8.31 -16.72
CA LYS A 12 -5.07 9.32 -17.12
C LYS A 12 -3.65 8.85 -16.78
N LEU A 13 -3.45 8.25 -15.62
CA LEU A 13 -2.18 7.65 -15.23
C LEU A 13 -1.78 6.50 -16.18
N ALA A 14 -2.70 5.63 -16.53
CA ALA A 14 -2.46 4.51 -17.43
C ALA A 14 -1.96 4.98 -18.80
N LYS A 15 -2.51 6.08 -19.34
CA LYS A 15 -2.05 6.65 -20.61
C LYS A 15 -0.57 7.02 -20.57
N THR A 16 -0.11 7.60 -19.47
CA THR A 16 1.31 7.93 -19.27
C THR A 16 2.16 6.67 -19.15
N MET A 17 1.66 5.64 -18.44
CA MET A 17 2.39 4.39 -18.23
C MET A 17 2.48 3.50 -19.47
N LYS A 18 1.55 3.61 -20.42
CA LYS A 18 1.56 2.85 -21.68
C LYS A 18 2.80 3.14 -22.57
N THR A 19 3.52 4.19 -22.29
CA THR A 19 4.80 4.49 -22.96
C THR A 19 5.97 3.64 -22.46
N GLN A 20 5.79 2.93 -21.36
CA GLN A 20 6.79 2.06 -20.75
C GLN A 20 6.55 0.59 -21.08
N SER A 21 7.62 -0.20 -21.08
CA SER A 21 7.55 -1.65 -21.23
C SER A 21 7.58 -2.32 -19.88
N PHE A 22 6.65 -3.25 -19.65
CA PHE A 22 6.57 -4.05 -18.43
C PHE A 22 6.67 -5.54 -18.77
N LEU A 23 7.40 -6.28 -17.95
CA LEU A 23 7.53 -7.74 -18.08
C LEU A 23 6.47 -8.41 -17.18
N ASP A 24 5.51 -9.10 -17.80
CA ASP A 24 4.44 -9.82 -17.10
C ASP A 24 3.84 -8.99 -15.94
N PRO A 25 3.26 -7.81 -16.24
CA PRO A 25 2.92 -6.85 -15.20
C PRO A 25 1.81 -7.31 -14.29
N ILE A 26 1.92 -6.96 -13.01
CA ILE A 26 0.86 -7.07 -12.01
C ILE A 26 0.68 -5.74 -11.28
N VAL A 27 -0.56 -5.33 -11.11
CA VAL A 27 -0.89 -4.12 -10.35
C VAL A 27 -1.46 -4.51 -8.99
N LEU A 28 -0.85 -4.02 -7.94
CA LEU A 28 -1.26 -4.25 -6.55
C LEU A 28 -1.86 -2.97 -5.97
N GLY A 29 -3.10 -3.06 -5.51
CA GLY A 29 -3.78 -1.93 -4.86
C GLY A 29 -3.64 -1.96 -3.34
N ILE A 30 -3.39 -0.79 -2.75
CA ILE A 30 -3.46 -0.63 -1.29
C ILE A 30 -4.90 -0.30 -0.91
N PRO A 31 -5.59 -1.16 -0.13
CA PRO A 31 -6.95 -0.85 0.31
C PRO A 31 -7.02 0.40 1.20
N HIS A 32 -8.13 1.17 1.17
CA HIS A 32 -9.32 0.87 0.38
C HIS A 32 -9.33 1.55 -1.00
N GLY A 33 -8.98 2.84 -1.08
CA GLY A 33 -9.09 3.63 -2.31
C GLY A 33 -8.19 3.15 -3.45
N GLY A 34 -7.01 2.62 -3.10
CA GLY A 34 -6.05 2.08 -4.06
C GLY A 34 -6.55 0.87 -4.83
N ILE A 35 -7.55 0.14 -4.33
CA ILE A 35 -8.17 -0.99 -5.05
C ILE A 35 -8.80 -0.51 -6.37
N VAL A 36 -9.55 0.59 -6.33
CA VAL A 36 -10.21 1.13 -7.53
C VAL A 36 -9.15 1.59 -8.54
N THR A 37 -8.17 2.33 -8.08
CA THR A 37 -7.06 2.81 -8.93
C THR A 37 -6.30 1.66 -9.56
N ALA A 38 -5.93 0.65 -8.77
CA ALA A 38 -5.19 -0.52 -9.25
C ALA A 38 -6.00 -1.38 -10.24
N ALA A 39 -7.28 -1.58 -9.98
CA ALA A 39 -8.14 -2.36 -10.89
C ALA A 39 -8.27 -1.71 -12.27
N VAL A 40 -8.43 -0.39 -12.33
CA VAL A 40 -8.47 0.35 -13.60
C VAL A 40 -7.12 0.30 -14.30
N LEU A 41 -6.01 0.53 -13.56
CA LEU A 41 -4.65 0.42 -14.13
C LEU A 41 -4.38 -0.96 -14.70
N ALA A 42 -4.71 -2.02 -13.95
CA ALA A 42 -4.51 -3.40 -14.40
C ALA A 42 -5.24 -3.68 -15.72
N LYS A 43 -6.51 -3.26 -15.81
CA LYS A 43 -7.29 -3.39 -17.04
C LYS A 43 -6.68 -2.62 -18.20
N GLU A 44 -6.31 -1.37 -17.99
CA GLU A 44 -5.76 -0.49 -19.04
C GLU A 44 -4.36 -0.91 -19.50
N LEU A 45 -3.56 -1.52 -18.63
CA LEU A 45 -2.22 -2.01 -18.94
C LEU A 45 -2.18 -3.48 -19.36
N ASN A 46 -3.35 -4.15 -19.40
CA ASN A 46 -3.46 -5.59 -19.64
C ASN A 46 -2.58 -6.39 -18.67
N ALA A 47 -2.67 -6.05 -17.39
CA ALA A 47 -1.91 -6.62 -16.29
C ALA A 47 -2.82 -7.43 -15.36
N ASP A 48 -2.24 -8.35 -14.59
CA ASP A 48 -2.95 -8.99 -13.50
C ASP A 48 -3.22 -7.98 -12.37
N PHE A 49 -4.18 -8.30 -11.52
CA PHE A 49 -4.59 -7.48 -10.39
C PHE A 49 -4.51 -8.28 -9.09
N ASP A 50 -4.00 -7.66 -8.04
CA ASP A 50 -4.06 -8.16 -6.67
C ASP A 50 -4.05 -6.98 -5.69
N VAL A 51 -4.01 -7.28 -4.40
CA VAL A 51 -3.90 -6.29 -3.33
C VAL A 51 -2.67 -6.53 -2.48
N VAL A 52 -2.13 -5.48 -1.89
CA VAL A 52 -1.10 -5.53 -0.86
C VAL A 52 -1.58 -4.76 0.36
N LEU A 53 -1.48 -5.40 1.53
CA LEU A 53 -1.97 -4.81 2.77
C LEU A 53 -0.85 -4.08 3.51
N SER A 54 -1.10 -2.83 3.81
CA SER A 54 -0.23 -1.98 4.59
C SER A 54 -1.09 -1.01 5.39
N ARG A 55 -0.68 -0.70 6.62
CA ARG A 55 -1.43 0.19 7.49
C ARG A 55 -0.51 1.21 8.15
N LYS A 56 -1.01 2.45 8.20
CA LYS A 56 -0.36 3.55 8.91
C LYS A 56 -0.34 3.27 10.41
N ILE A 57 0.77 3.60 11.06
CA ILE A 57 0.89 3.69 12.51
C ILE A 57 0.83 5.17 12.87
N GLY A 58 -0.27 5.59 13.51
CA GLY A 58 -0.47 6.96 13.96
C GLY A 58 0.26 7.28 15.27
N ALA A 59 0.53 8.56 15.50
CA ALA A 59 1.11 9.01 16.76
C ALA A 59 0.10 8.95 17.91
N PRO A 60 0.57 8.77 19.18
CA PRO A 60 -0.31 8.89 20.35
C PRO A 60 -1.02 10.25 20.34
N ASN A 61 -2.35 10.22 20.51
CA ASN A 61 -3.21 11.40 20.53
C ASN A 61 -3.24 12.26 19.24
N GLN A 62 -2.52 11.83 18.18
CA GLN A 62 -2.49 12.49 16.87
C GLN A 62 -2.47 11.42 15.76
N GLN A 63 -3.55 10.71 15.59
CA GLN A 63 -3.61 9.57 14.65
C GLN A 63 -3.36 9.96 13.18
N GLU A 64 -3.57 11.24 12.84
CA GLU A 64 -3.27 11.76 11.50
C GLU A 64 -1.76 11.90 11.23
N PHE A 65 -0.95 12.03 12.28
CA PHE A 65 0.49 12.07 12.15
C PHE A 65 1.06 10.64 12.07
N ALA A 66 1.62 10.30 10.93
CA ALA A 66 2.18 8.96 10.72
C ALA A 66 3.55 8.81 11.37
N LEU A 67 3.66 7.96 12.37
CA LEU A 67 4.95 7.50 12.91
C LEU A 67 5.63 6.52 11.94
N GLY A 68 4.85 5.81 11.16
CA GLY A 68 5.32 4.83 10.21
C GLY A 68 4.17 4.05 9.60
N ALA A 69 4.48 2.85 9.13
CA ALA A 69 3.49 1.90 8.63
C ALA A 69 3.97 0.47 8.85
N ILE A 70 3.02 -0.45 8.82
CA ILE A 70 3.27 -1.88 8.92
C ILE A 70 2.71 -2.59 7.69
N SER A 71 3.46 -3.52 7.13
CA SER A 71 3.07 -4.36 6.01
C SER A 71 2.47 -5.70 6.46
N GLU A 72 1.86 -6.42 5.53
CA GLU A 72 1.18 -7.69 5.80
C GLU A 72 2.10 -8.81 6.30
N ASP A 73 3.40 -8.71 6.02
CA ASP A 73 4.43 -9.63 6.55
C ASP A 73 4.94 -9.23 7.95
N GLY A 74 4.41 -8.16 8.53
CA GLY A 74 4.76 -7.68 9.87
C GLY A 74 5.97 -6.75 9.93
N GLN A 75 6.58 -6.40 8.81
CA GLN A 75 7.67 -5.43 8.79
C GLN A 75 7.14 -4.03 9.06
N VAL A 76 7.89 -3.28 9.88
CA VAL A 76 7.55 -1.91 10.25
C VAL A 76 8.54 -0.96 9.59
N PHE A 77 8.00 0.00 8.84
CA PHE A 77 8.73 1.18 8.37
C PHE A 77 8.45 2.35 9.32
N LEU A 78 9.48 2.95 9.87
CA LEU A 78 9.37 4.13 10.72
C LEU A 78 9.76 5.39 9.95
N ASN A 79 9.04 6.48 10.20
CA ASN A 79 9.38 7.78 9.66
C ASN A 79 10.82 8.16 10.10
N PRO A 80 11.75 8.48 9.18
CA PRO A 80 13.12 8.82 9.52
C PRO A 80 13.25 9.96 10.53
N ALA A 81 12.31 10.91 10.54
CA ALA A 81 12.28 12.01 11.51
C ALA A 81 12.18 11.54 12.98
N LEU A 82 11.63 10.34 13.22
CA LEU A 82 11.54 9.76 14.55
C LEU A 82 12.90 9.30 15.10
N ARG A 83 13.84 8.97 14.24
CA ARG A 83 15.19 8.54 14.64
C ARG A 83 15.97 9.67 15.31
N GLU A 84 15.60 10.89 14.98
CA GLU A 84 16.22 12.10 15.55
C GLU A 84 15.48 12.59 16.80
N SER A 85 14.29 12.05 17.09
CA SER A 85 13.54 12.39 18.30
C SER A 85 14.05 11.60 19.50
N GLN A 86 14.17 12.24 20.65
CA GLN A 86 14.53 11.59 21.92
C GLN A 86 13.33 10.96 22.64
N ILE A 87 12.19 10.83 21.95
CA ILE A 87 10.96 10.29 22.54
C ILE A 87 11.04 8.76 22.50
N ASP A 88 10.90 8.14 23.67
CA ASP A 88 10.80 6.69 23.77
C ASP A 88 9.37 6.24 23.43
N LEU A 89 9.19 5.72 22.23
CA LEU A 89 7.93 5.18 21.72
C LEU A 89 7.94 3.66 21.60
N LYS A 90 8.94 2.97 22.15
CA LYS A 90 9.14 1.54 21.93
C LYS A 90 7.92 0.70 22.33
N GLU A 91 7.41 0.90 23.53
CA GLU A 91 6.24 0.17 24.03
C GLU A 91 4.98 0.49 23.21
N TYR A 92 4.78 1.76 22.90
CA TYR A 92 3.66 2.20 22.06
C TYR A 92 3.72 1.54 20.68
N LEU A 93 4.87 1.55 20.01
CA LEU A 93 5.07 0.94 18.70
C LEU A 93 4.85 -0.58 18.71
N GLU A 94 5.30 -1.28 19.76
CA GLU A 94 5.07 -2.72 19.91
C GLU A 94 3.58 -3.04 20.06
N ASN A 95 2.82 -2.25 20.81
CA ASN A 95 1.38 -2.41 20.97
C ASN A 95 0.64 -2.11 19.66
N GLU A 96 0.97 -0.98 19.02
CA GLU A 96 0.38 -0.61 17.72
C GLU A 96 0.67 -1.66 16.64
N LYS A 97 1.87 -2.19 16.59
CA LYS A 97 2.23 -3.28 15.68
C LYS A 97 1.30 -4.48 15.85
N LYS A 98 1.05 -4.91 17.09
CA LYS A 98 0.16 -6.03 17.37
C LYS A 98 -1.27 -5.74 16.92
N GLU A 99 -1.80 -4.57 17.24
CA GLU A 99 -3.17 -4.17 16.87
C GLU A 99 -3.34 -4.07 15.36
N GLN A 100 -2.40 -3.43 14.69
CA GLN A 100 -2.46 -3.28 13.24
C GLN A 100 -2.30 -4.61 12.50
N LEU A 101 -1.48 -5.54 13.00
CA LEU A 101 -1.37 -6.88 12.44
C LEU A 101 -2.66 -7.68 12.56
N ILE A 102 -3.36 -7.58 13.67
CA ILE A 102 -4.67 -8.23 13.84
C ILE A 102 -5.65 -7.74 12.77
N GLU A 103 -5.70 -6.44 12.54
CA GLU A 103 -6.58 -5.85 11.52
C GLU A 103 -6.14 -6.24 10.11
N ILE A 104 -4.84 -6.26 9.82
CA ILE A 104 -4.30 -6.73 8.53
C ILE A 104 -4.72 -8.18 8.29
N LYS A 105 -4.54 -9.06 9.26
CA LYS A 105 -4.91 -10.47 9.14
C LYS A 105 -6.40 -10.68 8.95
N ARG A 106 -7.22 -9.88 9.62
CA ARG A 106 -8.67 -9.88 9.41
C ARG A 106 -9.03 -9.53 7.97
N ARG A 107 -8.45 -8.47 7.42
CA ARG A 107 -8.66 -8.04 6.03
C ARG A 107 -8.12 -9.04 5.02
N GLU A 108 -6.93 -9.56 5.28
CA GLU A 108 -6.31 -10.59 4.44
C GLU A 108 -7.25 -11.80 4.28
N LYS A 109 -7.81 -12.30 5.37
CA LYS A 109 -8.74 -13.42 5.34
C LYS A 109 -9.98 -13.14 4.48
N LEU A 110 -10.56 -11.95 4.59
CA LEU A 110 -11.73 -11.55 3.80
C LEU A 110 -11.38 -11.43 2.31
N ILE A 111 -10.25 -10.83 2.00
CA ILE A 111 -9.80 -10.62 0.61
C ILE A 111 -9.45 -11.96 -0.04
N ARG A 112 -8.70 -12.81 0.66
CA ARG A 112 -8.25 -14.09 0.10
C ARG A 112 -9.36 -15.14 -0.04
N ALA A 113 -10.51 -14.92 0.58
CA ALA A 113 -11.71 -15.70 0.30
C ALA A 113 -12.29 -15.44 -1.09
N ILE A 114 -12.01 -14.28 -1.68
CA ILE A 114 -12.53 -13.84 -2.99
C ILE A 114 -11.42 -13.80 -4.05
N LEU A 115 -10.24 -13.30 -3.69
CA LEU A 115 -9.11 -13.07 -4.57
C LEU A 115 -7.90 -13.86 -4.10
N PRO A 116 -7.55 -14.98 -4.76
CA PRO A 116 -6.34 -15.73 -4.44
C PRO A 116 -5.09 -14.88 -4.61
N GLN A 117 -4.11 -15.09 -3.73
CA GLN A 117 -2.85 -14.37 -3.80
C GLN A 117 -2.06 -14.72 -5.06
N SER A 118 -1.61 -13.70 -5.77
CA SER A 118 -0.78 -13.85 -6.97
C SER A 118 0.70 -13.90 -6.61
N ALA A 119 1.47 -14.73 -7.32
CA ALA A 119 2.92 -14.68 -7.26
C ALA A 119 3.44 -13.41 -7.95
N VAL A 120 4.42 -12.76 -7.35
CA VAL A 120 5.01 -11.50 -7.85
C VAL A 120 6.46 -11.66 -8.30
N ALA A 121 7.12 -12.75 -7.92
CA ALA A 121 8.52 -12.98 -8.24
C ALA A 121 8.77 -12.99 -9.76
N GLY A 122 9.79 -12.26 -10.21
CA GLY A 122 10.17 -12.17 -11.63
C GLY A 122 9.25 -11.31 -12.50
N ARG A 123 8.31 -10.60 -11.90
CA ARG A 123 7.32 -9.76 -12.60
C ARG A 123 7.61 -8.29 -12.41
N SER A 124 7.10 -7.46 -13.34
CA SER A 124 6.99 -6.02 -13.11
C SER A 124 5.82 -5.75 -12.17
N VAL A 125 6.11 -5.29 -10.96
CA VAL A 125 5.12 -5.01 -9.93
C VAL A 125 4.85 -3.51 -9.87
N ILE A 126 3.59 -3.14 -10.01
CA ILE A 126 3.11 -1.76 -9.91
C ILE A 126 2.23 -1.66 -8.67
N VAL A 127 2.62 -0.83 -7.72
CA VAL A 127 1.81 -0.58 -6.51
C VAL A 127 1.05 0.73 -6.69
N ALA A 128 -0.25 0.70 -6.47
CA ALA A 128 -1.12 1.85 -6.65
C ALA A 128 -1.94 2.17 -5.39
N ASP A 129 -2.10 3.45 -5.15
CA ASP A 129 -2.98 4.00 -4.14
C ASP A 129 -3.77 5.17 -4.73
N ASP A 130 -4.79 5.67 -4.04
CA ASP A 130 -5.60 6.80 -4.50
C ASP A 130 -4.99 8.17 -4.11
N GLY A 131 -3.97 8.18 -3.27
CA GLY A 131 -3.21 9.36 -2.88
C GLY A 131 -2.05 9.01 -1.97
N ILE A 132 -0.95 9.72 -2.13
CA ILE A 132 0.27 9.54 -1.32
C ILE A 132 0.51 10.83 -0.53
N ALA A 133 0.33 10.78 0.80
CA ALA A 133 0.63 11.90 1.70
C ALA A 133 2.09 11.86 2.16
N THR A 134 2.37 11.07 3.20
CA THR A 134 3.74 10.90 3.73
C THR A 134 4.55 9.82 3.00
N GLY A 135 3.87 8.94 2.28
CA GLY A 135 4.47 7.79 1.62
C GLY A 135 4.68 6.57 2.53
N ALA A 136 4.38 6.66 3.83
CA ALA A 136 4.66 5.59 4.78
C ALA A 136 4.01 4.25 4.41
N THR A 137 2.73 4.24 4.08
CA THR A 137 2.01 3.03 3.65
C THR A 137 2.54 2.46 2.35
N MET A 138 2.87 3.32 1.39
CA MET A 138 3.46 2.92 0.12
C MET A 138 4.84 2.30 0.30
N ILE A 139 5.69 2.90 1.12
CA ILE A 139 7.04 2.37 1.42
C ILE A 139 6.96 1.01 2.10
N ALA A 140 6.07 0.85 3.09
CA ALA A 140 5.88 -0.42 3.78
C ALA A 140 5.38 -1.51 2.82
N ALA A 141 4.44 -1.19 1.93
CA ALA A 141 3.97 -2.11 0.90
C ALA A 141 5.10 -2.54 -0.06
N LEU A 142 5.91 -1.59 -0.52
CA LEU A 142 7.03 -1.88 -1.41
C LEU A 142 8.13 -2.72 -0.73
N GLN A 143 8.38 -2.51 0.55
CA GLN A 143 9.34 -3.32 1.31
C GLN A 143 8.89 -4.78 1.48
N CYS A 144 7.59 -5.01 1.63
CA CYS A 144 7.00 -6.34 1.71
C CYS A 144 7.18 -7.16 0.42
N LEU A 145 7.36 -6.49 -0.71
CA LEU A 145 7.43 -7.10 -2.05
C LEU A 145 8.86 -7.38 -2.55
N ARG A 146 9.85 -7.14 -1.73
CA ARG A 146 11.28 -7.37 -2.07
C ARG A 146 11.75 -8.78 -1.79
#